data_3e2ed02bbdbef2a4c438195093cb4387
#
_entry.id   3e2ed02bbdbef2a4c438195093cb4387
#
_cell.length_a   1.000
_cell.length_b   1.000
_cell.length_c   1.000
_cell.angle_alpha   90.00
_cell.angle_beta   90.00
_cell.angle_gamma   90.00
#
_symmetry.space_group_name_H-M   'P 1'
#
loop_
_entity.id
_entity.type
_entity.pdbx_description
1 polymer ?
#
loop_
_entity_poly.entity_id
_entity_poly.type
_entity_poly.pdbx_seq_one_letter_code
_entity_poly.pdbx_strand_id
1 'polypeptide(L)'
;MNQTESRERKIILPGGAGLVGQNLIPRLKAKGYTNIVVLDKHRHNLGVLQQMHPDITAEWADLATPGPWSKHFEGVNTVIMLQAQIGAKERETYVRNTVTSTRHVLDAIKKYQVPYIVHISSSVLESKADDYYTQTKKEQEDMVLASGVDNVVLRPTLMFGWFDRKHLGWLSRFMKRVPVFPIPGDGKYLRQPLYVGDFCDIIVSCVEQRRIGAVYHITGMEKIDYIDIIRTIRKAVGAQTTIIHIPYWLFAALLRTWAVFDSDPPFTVAQLKALVTPDVFEVIDWPGIFSVKATPFAKAIQETFLDPTYSKIELEF
;
A
#
# COMPACT_ATOMS: atom_id res chain seq x y z
N MET A 1 4.75 7.06 31.45
CA MET A 1 3.98 5.86 31.04
C MET A 1 4.97 4.75 30.77
N ASN A 2 4.79 3.59 31.40
CA ASN A 2 5.78 2.50 31.34
C ASN A 2 5.74 1.87 29.92
N GLN A 3 6.90 1.58 29.32
CA GLN A 3 6.98 1.00 27.96
C GLN A 3 6.22 -0.33 27.84
N THR A 4 6.08 -1.08 28.91
CA THR A 4 5.34 -2.35 28.97
C THR A 4 3.83 -2.12 28.83
N GLU A 5 3.24 -1.14 29.51
CA GLU A 5 1.82 -0.80 29.39
C GLU A 5 1.44 -0.27 28.00
N SER A 6 2.41 0.35 27.29
CA SER A 6 2.20 0.83 25.91
C SER A 6 2.04 -0.33 24.92
N ARG A 7 2.68 -1.47 25.16
CA ARG A 7 2.73 -2.61 24.23
C ARG A 7 1.54 -3.57 24.35
N GLU A 8 0.84 -3.56 25.48
CA GLU A 8 -0.40 -4.33 25.70
C GLU A 8 -1.63 -3.68 25.08
N ARG A 9 -1.50 -2.45 24.55
CA ARG A 9 -2.60 -1.72 23.94
C ARG A 9 -3.14 -2.45 22.73
N LYS A 10 -4.46 -2.55 22.68
CA LYS A 10 -5.16 -3.17 21.56
C LYS A 10 -5.12 -2.25 20.33
N ILE A 11 -4.62 -2.79 19.24
CA ILE A 11 -4.58 -2.14 17.92
C ILE A 11 -5.49 -2.92 16.98
N ILE A 12 -6.33 -2.20 16.23
CA ILE A 12 -7.19 -2.80 15.21
C ILE A 12 -6.86 -2.26 13.83
N LEU A 13 -6.80 -3.15 12.83
CA LEU A 13 -6.46 -2.87 11.45
C LEU A 13 -7.62 -3.24 10.52
N PRO A 14 -8.62 -2.35 10.31
CA PRO A 14 -9.61 -2.54 9.24
C PRO A 14 -8.93 -2.52 7.86
N GLY A 15 -9.13 -3.56 7.03
CA GLY A 15 -8.44 -3.75 5.75
C GLY A 15 -7.00 -4.26 5.90
N GLY A 16 -6.66 -4.87 7.04
CA GLY A 16 -5.28 -5.23 7.37
C GLY A 16 -4.74 -6.50 6.71
N ALA A 17 -5.51 -7.22 5.91
CA ALA A 17 -5.00 -8.36 5.14
C ALA A 17 -4.40 -7.96 3.78
N GLY A 18 -4.39 -6.67 3.43
CA GLY A 18 -3.76 -6.13 2.24
C GLY A 18 -2.24 -5.91 2.39
N LEU A 19 -1.63 -5.33 1.34
CA LEU A 19 -0.18 -5.09 1.25
C LEU A 19 0.40 -4.42 2.50
N VAL A 20 -0.18 -3.29 2.91
CA VAL A 20 0.36 -2.51 4.04
C VAL A 20 0.21 -3.28 5.35
N GLY A 21 -0.97 -3.85 5.63
CA GLY A 21 -1.22 -4.57 6.88
C GLY A 21 -0.34 -5.81 7.04
N GLN A 22 -0.16 -6.59 5.98
CA GLN A 22 0.73 -7.76 5.98
C GLN A 22 2.20 -7.40 6.25
N ASN A 23 2.66 -6.23 5.77
CA ASN A 23 4.00 -5.70 6.06
C ASN A 23 4.10 -5.06 7.46
N LEU A 24 3.00 -4.51 7.97
CA LEU A 24 2.97 -3.79 9.24
C LEU A 24 2.98 -4.73 10.47
N ILE A 25 2.24 -5.84 10.39
CA ILE A 25 2.08 -6.76 11.52
C ILE A 25 3.42 -7.29 12.05
N PRO A 26 4.36 -7.81 11.24
CA PRO A 26 5.65 -8.25 11.76
C PRO A 26 6.44 -7.11 12.42
N ARG A 27 6.28 -5.87 11.96
CA ARG A 27 6.94 -4.70 12.55
C ARG A 27 6.32 -4.28 13.88
N LEU A 28 4.99 -4.29 13.98
CA LEU A 28 4.30 -4.10 15.27
C LEU A 28 4.74 -5.16 16.28
N LYS A 29 4.79 -6.44 15.88
CA LYS A 29 5.25 -7.53 16.74
C LYS A 29 6.71 -7.37 17.16
N ALA A 30 7.59 -6.95 16.25
CA ALA A 30 9.00 -6.67 16.57
C ALA A 30 9.16 -5.53 17.60
N LYS A 31 8.18 -4.63 17.68
CA LYS A 31 8.10 -3.59 18.73
C LYS A 31 7.42 -4.06 20.01
N GLY A 32 6.95 -5.31 20.05
CA GLY A 32 6.35 -5.95 21.22
C GLY A 32 4.84 -5.75 21.33
N TYR A 33 4.14 -5.26 20.29
CA TYR A 33 2.68 -5.26 20.28
C TYR A 33 2.15 -6.67 20.07
N THR A 34 1.33 -7.15 21.00
CA THR A 34 0.78 -8.51 20.99
C THR A 34 -0.73 -8.54 20.79
N ASN A 35 -1.44 -7.46 21.14
CA ASN A 35 -2.89 -7.39 21.05
C ASN A 35 -3.31 -6.72 19.74
N ILE A 36 -3.19 -7.47 18.63
CA ILE A 36 -3.46 -7.01 17.28
C ILE A 36 -4.70 -7.71 16.74
N VAL A 37 -5.66 -6.92 16.23
CA VAL A 37 -6.88 -7.42 15.57
C VAL A 37 -6.89 -6.95 14.12
N VAL A 38 -7.12 -7.86 13.19
CA VAL A 38 -7.29 -7.57 11.76
C VAL A 38 -8.70 -7.93 11.34
N LEU A 39 -9.36 -6.99 10.67
CA LEU A 39 -10.67 -7.20 10.05
C LEU A 39 -10.56 -7.01 8.54
N ASP A 40 -10.88 -8.02 7.76
CA ASP A 40 -10.83 -7.94 6.30
C ASP A 40 -11.86 -8.88 5.66
N LYS A 41 -12.27 -8.55 4.44
CA LYS A 41 -13.19 -9.40 3.67
C LYS A 41 -12.49 -10.42 2.77
N HIS A 42 -11.19 -10.27 2.51
CA HIS A 42 -10.40 -11.16 1.65
C HIS A 42 -10.00 -12.45 2.39
N ARG A 43 -10.79 -13.52 2.18
CA ARG A 43 -10.58 -14.81 2.88
C ARG A 43 -9.21 -15.42 2.63
N HIS A 44 -8.73 -15.40 1.37
CA HIS A 44 -7.40 -15.91 1.03
C HIS A 44 -6.30 -15.16 1.80
N ASN A 45 -6.30 -13.83 1.71
CA ASN A 45 -5.29 -13.00 2.35
C ASN A 45 -5.33 -13.10 3.89
N LEU A 46 -6.53 -13.24 4.48
CA LEU A 46 -6.68 -13.55 5.91
C LEU A 46 -6.10 -14.90 6.27
N GLY A 47 -6.32 -15.93 5.43
CA GLY A 47 -5.73 -17.26 5.61
C GLY A 47 -4.21 -17.23 5.60
N VAL A 48 -3.61 -16.49 4.65
CA VAL A 48 -2.16 -16.23 4.62
C VAL A 48 -1.69 -15.57 5.92
N LEU A 49 -2.39 -14.53 6.34
CA LEU A 49 -2.06 -13.80 7.58
C LEU A 49 -2.10 -14.69 8.82
N GLN A 50 -3.14 -15.50 8.97
CA GLN A 50 -3.32 -16.43 10.10
C GLN A 50 -2.25 -17.53 10.14
N GLN A 51 -1.83 -18.02 8.98
CA GLN A 51 -0.75 -18.99 8.89
C GLN A 51 0.59 -18.40 9.33
N MET A 52 0.86 -17.15 9.00
CA MET A 52 2.11 -16.46 9.33
C MET A 52 2.11 -15.92 10.77
N HIS A 53 0.97 -15.53 11.26
CA HIS A 53 0.80 -14.88 12.57
C HIS A 53 -0.38 -15.51 13.34
N PRO A 54 -0.27 -16.77 13.81
CA PRO A 54 -1.36 -17.46 14.52
C PRO A 54 -1.66 -16.86 15.89
N ASP A 55 -0.81 -15.99 16.38
CA ASP A 55 -0.88 -15.31 17.69
C ASP A 55 -1.69 -13.99 17.66
N ILE A 56 -2.19 -13.56 16.51
CA ILE A 56 -3.07 -12.40 16.40
C ILE A 56 -4.51 -12.81 16.11
N THR A 57 -5.45 -11.89 16.34
CA THR A 57 -6.83 -12.09 15.91
C THR A 57 -7.01 -11.60 14.48
N ALA A 58 -7.35 -12.50 13.55
CA ALA A 58 -7.71 -12.13 12.18
C ALA A 58 -9.10 -12.68 11.86
N GLU A 59 -10.06 -11.79 11.59
CA GLU A 59 -11.45 -12.15 11.39
C GLU A 59 -11.98 -11.65 10.07
N TRP A 60 -12.77 -12.48 9.41
CA TRP A 60 -13.48 -12.10 8.21
C TRP A 60 -14.60 -11.10 8.54
N ALA A 61 -14.56 -9.94 7.92
CA ALA A 61 -15.56 -8.91 8.10
C ALA A 61 -15.79 -8.11 6.81
N ASP A 62 -17.02 -8.01 6.38
CA ASP A 62 -17.42 -7.02 5.39
C ASP A 62 -17.77 -5.70 6.09
N LEU A 63 -16.83 -4.80 6.16
CA LEU A 63 -16.96 -3.51 6.85
C LEU A 63 -18.02 -2.59 6.22
N ALA A 64 -18.42 -2.85 4.97
CA ALA A 64 -19.51 -2.12 4.32
C ALA A 64 -20.90 -2.55 4.79
N THR A 65 -20.98 -3.51 5.70
CA THR A 65 -22.24 -3.99 6.28
C THR A 65 -22.11 -3.98 7.80
N PRO A 66 -23.08 -3.39 8.54
CA PRO A 66 -23.10 -3.46 9.99
C PRO A 66 -23.08 -4.93 10.46
N GLY A 67 -22.30 -5.22 11.48
CA GLY A 67 -22.16 -6.60 11.95
C GLY A 67 -21.48 -6.75 13.30
N PRO A 68 -21.34 -7.98 13.79
CA PRO A 68 -20.73 -8.26 15.08
C PRO A 68 -19.25 -7.87 15.15
N TRP A 69 -18.58 -7.71 14.01
CA TRP A 69 -17.19 -7.26 13.92
C TRP A 69 -16.94 -5.94 14.67
N SER A 70 -17.97 -5.08 14.81
CA SER A 70 -17.85 -3.81 15.54
C SER A 70 -17.48 -4.00 17.02
N LYS A 71 -17.78 -5.16 17.63
CA LYS A 71 -17.40 -5.47 19.03
C LYS A 71 -15.87 -5.53 19.21
N HIS A 72 -15.12 -5.80 18.15
CA HIS A 72 -13.66 -5.79 18.24
C HIS A 72 -13.07 -4.42 18.55
N PHE A 73 -13.85 -3.34 18.39
CA PHE A 73 -13.42 -1.97 18.76
C PHE A 73 -13.47 -1.72 20.29
N GLU A 74 -14.10 -2.58 21.06
CA GLU A 74 -14.10 -2.46 22.52
C GLU A 74 -12.68 -2.58 23.08
N GLY A 75 -12.28 -1.59 23.90
CA GLY A 75 -10.96 -1.50 24.49
C GLY A 75 -9.81 -1.20 23.50
N VAL A 76 -10.11 -0.83 22.25
CA VAL A 76 -9.11 -0.46 21.26
C VAL A 76 -8.49 0.89 21.63
N ASN A 77 -7.17 0.95 21.61
CA ASN A 77 -6.41 2.18 21.81
C ASN A 77 -6.12 2.93 20.50
N THR A 78 -5.88 2.18 19.41
CA THR A 78 -5.52 2.75 18.12
C THR A 78 -6.17 1.98 16.98
N VAL A 79 -6.78 2.71 16.06
CA VAL A 79 -7.25 2.16 14.78
C VAL A 79 -6.29 2.58 13.69
N ILE A 80 -5.77 1.62 12.91
CA ILE A 80 -4.98 1.88 11.71
C ILE A 80 -5.88 1.57 10.50
N MET A 81 -6.43 2.61 9.88
CA MET A 81 -7.41 2.49 8.80
C MET A 81 -6.73 2.23 7.46
N LEU A 82 -6.81 0.99 6.98
CA LEU A 82 -6.17 0.52 5.75
C LEU A 82 -7.17 0.17 4.64
N GLN A 83 -8.47 0.07 4.96
CA GLN A 83 -9.50 -0.33 4.00
C GLN A 83 -9.67 0.69 2.89
N ALA A 84 -9.60 0.22 1.65
CA ALA A 84 -9.94 0.97 0.44
C ALA A 84 -10.17 0.01 -0.73
N GLN A 85 -11.01 0.39 -1.68
CA GLN A 85 -11.16 -0.35 -2.93
C GLN A 85 -10.11 0.10 -3.94
N ILE A 86 -9.44 -0.86 -4.56
CA ILE A 86 -8.47 -0.63 -5.65
C ILE A 86 -8.86 -1.49 -6.85
N GLY A 87 -8.87 -0.90 -8.04
CA GLY A 87 -8.97 -1.65 -9.29
C GLY A 87 -10.34 -2.29 -9.58
N ALA A 88 -11.43 -1.65 -9.20
CA ALA A 88 -12.78 -2.03 -9.62
C ALA A 88 -13.21 -1.30 -10.90
N LYS A 89 -14.21 -1.83 -11.61
CA LYS A 89 -14.79 -1.19 -12.80
C LYS A 89 -15.94 -0.25 -12.41
N GLU A 90 -16.74 -0.65 -11.42
CA GLU A 90 -17.97 0.03 -11.04
C GLU A 90 -17.75 1.02 -9.88
N ARG A 91 -18.26 2.25 -10.04
CA ARG A 91 -18.19 3.28 -9.00
C ARG A 91 -18.78 2.81 -7.66
N GLU A 92 -19.87 2.07 -7.71
CA GLU A 92 -20.58 1.58 -6.54
C GLU A 92 -19.69 0.69 -5.65
N THR A 93 -18.83 -0.09 -6.26
CA THR A 93 -17.84 -0.92 -5.53
C THR A 93 -16.86 -0.06 -4.75
N TYR A 94 -16.40 1.07 -5.31
CA TYR A 94 -15.54 2.02 -4.59
C TYR A 94 -16.29 2.69 -3.44
N VAL A 95 -17.50 3.20 -3.69
CA VAL A 95 -18.32 3.83 -2.65
C VAL A 95 -18.58 2.85 -1.50
N ARG A 96 -19.02 1.63 -1.82
CA ARG A 96 -19.30 0.61 -0.83
C ARG A 96 -18.08 0.25 0.03
N ASN A 97 -16.97 -0.07 -0.61
CA ASN A 97 -15.80 -0.61 0.08
C ASN A 97 -14.87 0.45 0.67
N THR A 98 -14.99 1.72 0.26
CA THR A 98 -14.18 2.83 0.81
C THR A 98 -15.04 3.73 1.69
N VAL A 99 -16.10 4.32 1.15
CA VAL A 99 -16.90 5.34 1.86
C VAL A 99 -17.82 4.73 2.90
N THR A 100 -18.67 3.76 2.48
CA THR A 100 -19.63 3.12 3.38
C THR A 100 -18.92 2.34 4.49
N SER A 101 -17.85 1.61 4.16
CA SER A 101 -17.04 0.92 5.17
C SER A 101 -16.41 1.89 6.17
N THR A 102 -15.94 3.05 5.71
CA THR A 102 -15.38 4.08 6.59
C THR A 102 -16.42 4.62 7.54
N ARG A 103 -17.65 4.88 7.08
CA ARG A 103 -18.74 5.34 7.93
C ARG A 103 -18.99 4.37 9.08
N HIS A 104 -19.13 3.08 8.78
CA HIS A 104 -19.38 2.06 9.82
C HIS A 104 -18.18 1.88 10.77
N VAL A 105 -16.94 2.01 10.27
CA VAL A 105 -15.74 1.98 11.12
C VAL A 105 -15.73 3.20 12.06
N LEU A 106 -16.04 4.39 11.57
CA LEU A 106 -16.12 5.60 12.39
C LEU A 106 -17.28 5.52 13.42
N ASP A 107 -18.41 4.92 13.06
CA ASP A 107 -19.50 4.65 14.00
C ASP A 107 -19.04 3.71 15.14
N ALA A 108 -18.27 2.66 14.82
CA ALA A 108 -17.71 1.78 15.82
C ALA A 108 -16.66 2.50 16.69
N ILE A 109 -15.78 3.30 16.11
CA ILE A 109 -14.82 4.14 16.82
C ILE A 109 -15.51 5.05 17.84
N LYS A 110 -16.58 5.74 17.40
CA LYS A 110 -17.37 6.62 18.25
C LYS A 110 -18.10 5.84 19.36
N LYS A 111 -18.74 4.72 19.01
CA LYS A 111 -19.48 3.88 19.96
C LYS A 111 -18.60 3.36 21.10
N TYR A 112 -17.39 2.92 20.79
CA TYR A 112 -16.45 2.35 21.75
C TYR A 112 -15.41 3.34 22.25
N GLN A 113 -15.56 4.63 21.90
CA GLN A 113 -14.69 5.74 22.36
C GLN A 113 -13.21 5.50 22.08
N VAL A 114 -12.90 4.97 20.90
CA VAL A 114 -11.50 4.76 20.49
C VAL A 114 -10.79 6.10 20.39
N PRO A 115 -9.65 6.29 21.06
CA PRO A 115 -9.08 7.63 21.24
C PRO A 115 -8.17 8.07 20.10
N TYR A 116 -7.79 7.19 19.14
CA TYR A 116 -6.80 7.57 18.13
C TYR A 116 -6.92 6.79 16.81
N ILE A 117 -6.72 7.51 15.70
CA ILE A 117 -6.75 6.98 14.33
C ILE A 117 -5.44 7.29 13.60
N VAL A 118 -4.82 6.28 13.01
CA VAL A 118 -3.82 6.43 11.95
C VAL A 118 -4.51 6.12 10.63
N HIS A 119 -4.77 7.15 9.82
CA HIS A 119 -5.47 6.99 8.54
C HIS A 119 -4.50 6.90 7.36
N ILE A 120 -4.61 5.83 6.59
CA ILE A 120 -3.83 5.68 5.35
C ILE A 120 -4.66 6.18 4.18
N SER A 121 -4.32 7.38 3.73
CA SER A 121 -4.89 8.03 2.57
C SER A 121 -4.08 7.72 1.30
N SER A 122 -3.92 8.65 0.38
CA SER A 122 -3.13 8.48 -0.85
C SER A 122 -2.65 9.81 -1.41
N SER A 123 -1.47 9.84 -2.02
CA SER A 123 -0.95 11.01 -2.75
C SER A 123 -1.77 11.35 -4.00
N VAL A 124 -2.62 10.45 -4.49
CA VAL A 124 -3.50 10.73 -5.65
C VAL A 124 -4.46 11.89 -5.40
N LEU A 125 -4.73 12.26 -4.14
CA LEU A 125 -5.59 13.39 -3.79
C LEU A 125 -5.04 14.73 -4.28
N GLU A 126 -3.75 14.80 -4.56
CA GLU A 126 -3.07 16.00 -5.12
C GLU A 126 -2.86 15.92 -6.63
N SER A 127 -3.17 14.78 -7.21
CA SER A 127 -3.08 14.61 -8.65
C SER A 127 -4.27 15.26 -9.37
N LYS A 128 -4.14 15.42 -10.69
CA LYS A 128 -5.25 15.84 -11.56
C LYS A 128 -6.19 14.67 -11.92
N ALA A 129 -5.98 13.50 -11.34
CA ALA A 129 -6.84 12.35 -11.57
C ALA A 129 -8.21 12.58 -10.95
N ASP A 130 -9.27 12.31 -11.70
CA ASP A 130 -10.66 12.40 -11.26
C ASP A 130 -11.35 11.06 -11.50
N ASP A 131 -10.69 9.98 -11.06
CA ASP A 131 -11.25 8.65 -11.10
C ASP A 131 -12.00 8.31 -9.78
N TYR A 132 -12.75 7.20 -9.82
CA TYR A 132 -13.55 6.76 -8.68
C TYR A 132 -12.70 6.47 -7.44
N TYR A 133 -11.46 6.03 -7.61
CA TYR A 133 -10.53 5.82 -6.52
C TYR A 133 -10.20 7.14 -5.83
N THR A 134 -9.77 8.15 -6.59
CA THR A 134 -9.41 9.48 -6.08
C THR A 134 -10.58 10.14 -5.37
N GLN A 135 -11.78 10.13 -5.99
CA GLN A 135 -13.00 10.71 -5.41
C GLN A 135 -13.34 10.07 -4.06
N THR A 136 -13.36 8.73 -4.00
CA THR A 136 -13.73 8.02 -2.77
C THR A 136 -12.66 8.08 -1.69
N LYS A 137 -11.37 8.16 -2.05
CA LYS A 137 -10.29 8.40 -1.09
C LYS A 137 -10.36 9.79 -0.48
N LYS A 138 -10.75 10.80 -1.27
CA LYS A 138 -10.96 12.15 -0.76
C LYS A 138 -12.11 12.18 0.24
N GLU A 139 -13.27 11.62 -0.12
CA GLU A 139 -14.43 11.53 0.79
C GLU A 139 -14.07 10.77 2.07
N GLN A 140 -13.32 9.69 1.96
CA GLN A 140 -12.84 8.92 3.11
C GLN A 140 -11.99 9.79 4.06
N GLU A 141 -11.02 10.52 3.52
CA GLU A 141 -10.13 11.38 4.30
C GLU A 141 -10.92 12.51 4.97
N ASP A 142 -11.83 13.17 4.23
CA ASP A 142 -12.69 14.22 4.75
C ASP A 142 -13.55 13.72 5.94
N MET A 143 -14.08 12.49 5.85
CA MET A 143 -14.82 11.87 6.95
C MET A 143 -13.97 11.63 8.19
N VAL A 144 -12.72 11.20 8.02
CA VAL A 144 -11.79 10.96 9.14
C VAL A 144 -11.40 12.28 9.81
N LEU A 145 -11.06 13.30 9.02
CA LEU A 145 -10.70 14.63 9.54
C LEU A 145 -11.88 15.29 10.28
N ALA A 146 -13.11 15.08 9.81
CA ALA A 146 -14.33 15.60 10.45
C ALA A 146 -14.83 14.75 11.63
N SER A 147 -14.19 13.62 11.94
CA SER A 147 -14.69 12.64 12.95
C SER A 147 -14.69 13.17 14.38
N GLY A 148 -13.88 14.18 14.68
CA GLY A 148 -13.63 14.68 16.03
C GLY A 148 -12.74 13.78 16.89
N VAL A 149 -12.18 12.72 16.31
CA VAL A 149 -11.23 11.81 16.98
C VAL A 149 -9.79 12.25 16.66
N ASP A 150 -8.91 12.19 17.65
CA ASP A 150 -7.48 12.42 17.43
C ASP A 150 -6.97 11.55 16.28
N ASN A 151 -6.38 12.17 15.28
CA ASN A 151 -5.93 11.43 14.09
C ASN A 151 -4.66 12.00 13.47
N VAL A 152 -3.98 11.15 12.70
CA VAL A 152 -2.93 11.50 11.75
C VAL A 152 -3.28 10.89 10.40
N VAL A 153 -3.04 11.64 9.33
CA VAL A 153 -3.26 11.18 7.96
C VAL A 153 -1.91 11.03 7.25
N LEU A 154 -1.70 9.87 6.66
CA LEU A 154 -0.53 9.56 5.84
C LEU A 154 -0.96 9.37 4.39
N ARG A 155 -0.39 10.14 3.47
CA ARG A 155 -0.63 10.07 2.02
C ARG A 155 0.59 9.44 1.32
N PRO A 156 0.67 8.11 1.24
CA PRO A 156 1.77 7.44 0.55
C PRO A 156 1.66 7.60 -0.96
N THR A 157 2.82 7.61 -1.63
CA THR A 157 2.93 7.40 -3.07
C THR A 157 2.88 5.90 -3.40
N LEU A 158 3.14 5.52 -4.65
CA LEU A 158 3.17 4.13 -5.08
C LEU A 158 4.18 3.32 -4.27
N MET A 159 3.70 2.28 -3.60
CA MET A 159 4.49 1.43 -2.72
C MET A 159 4.89 0.12 -3.37
N PHE A 160 6.05 -0.39 -2.98
CA PHE A 160 6.52 -1.75 -3.27
C PHE A 160 7.09 -2.40 -2.00
N GLY A 161 7.18 -3.71 -1.98
CA GLY A 161 7.72 -4.48 -0.86
C GLY A 161 7.22 -5.92 -0.85
N TRP A 162 7.27 -6.59 0.29
CA TRP A 162 6.72 -7.94 0.42
C TRP A 162 5.26 -7.96 -0.02
N PHE A 163 4.87 -9.04 -0.66
CA PHE A 163 3.50 -9.23 -1.16
C PHE A 163 3.07 -8.30 -2.32
N ASP A 164 3.99 -7.50 -2.89
CA ASP A 164 3.66 -6.66 -4.04
C ASP A 164 3.31 -7.52 -5.26
N ARG A 165 2.02 -7.60 -5.56
CA ARG A 165 1.52 -8.34 -6.71
C ARG A 165 1.51 -7.52 -8.00
N LYS A 166 1.24 -6.21 -7.89
CA LYS A 166 0.88 -5.40 -9.05
C LYS A 166 2.05 -4.65 -9.70
N HIS A 167 2.87 -4.00 -8.91
CA HIS A 167 3.88 -3.07 -9.41
C HIS A 167 5.22 -3.75 -9.70
N LEU A 168 6.21 -3.56 -8.83
CA LEU A 168 7.54 -4.15 -9.02
C LEU A 168 7.50 -5.67 -8.90
N GLY A 169 6.56 -6.21 -8.12
CA GLY A 169 6.34 -7.65 -8.03
C GLY A 169 5.88 -8.26 -9.36
N TRP A 170 4.93 -7.61 -10.06
CA TRP A 170 4.55 -8.04 -11.40
C TRP A 170 5.72 -7.97 -12.38
N LEU A 171 6.48 -6.87 -12.37
CA LEU A 171 7.66 -6.70 -13.22
C LEU A 171 8.70 -7.81 -12.99
N SER A 172 8.97 -8.17 -11.74
CA SER A 172 9.91 -9.23 -11.39
C SER A 172 9.49 -10.59 -11.95
N ARG A 173 8.22 -10.95 -11.82
CA ARG A 173 7.66 -12.20 -12.35
C ARG A 173 7.64 -12.22 -13.87
N PHE A 174 7.27 -11.10 -14.49
CA PHE A 174 7.28 -10.97 -15.94
C PHE A 174 8.68 -11.15 -16.51
N MET A 175 9.71 -10.46 -15.95
CA MET A 175 11.11 -10.60 -16.40
C MET A 175 11.66 -12.04 -16.28
N LYS A 176 11.18 -12.83 -15.32
CA LYS A 176 11.56 -14.26 -15.20
C LYS A 176 10.96 -15.14 -16.31
N ARG A 177 9.86 -14.70 -16.94
CA ARG A 177 9.10 -15.50 -17.92
C ARG A 177 9.44 -15.17 -19.37
N VAL A 178 9.98 -13.98 -19.62
CA VAL A 178 10.22 -13.51 -20.99
C VAL A 178 11.70 -13.43 -21.31
N PRO A 179 12.15 -13.83 -22.53
CA PRO A 179 13.55 -13.71 -22.93
C PRO A 179 13.94 -12.24 -23.22
N VAL A 180 12.97 -11.40 -23.53
CA VAL A 180 13.18 -10.00 -23.88
C VAL A 180 12.22 -9.11 -23.10
N PHE A 181 12.76 -8.04 -22.50
CA PHE A 181 11.99 -7.02 -21.78
C PHE A 181 12.11 -5.67 -22.51
N PRO A 182 11.03 -5.20 -23.14
CA PRO A 182 11.05 -3.96 -23.89
C PRO A 182 10.92 -2.74 -22.96
N ILE A 183 11.74 -1.73 -23.15
CA ILE A 183 11.64 -0.43 -22.48
C ILE A 183 11.30 0.64 -23.53
N PRO A 184 10.25 1.45 -23.32
CA PRO A 184 9.94 2.55 -24.23
C PRO A 184 10.98 3.66 -24.10
N GLY A 185 11.51 4.10 -25.25
CA GLY A 185 12.56 5.13 -25.31
C GLY A 185 13.86 4.69 -24.66
N ASP A 186 14.52 5.58 -23.97
CA ASP A 186 15.79 5.33 -23.26
C ASP A 186 15.62 4.85 -21.82
N GLY A 187 14.37 4.85 -21.31
CA GLY A 187 14.07 4.47 -19.93
C GLY A 187 14.47 5.52 -18.88
N LYS A 188 14.94 6.70 -19.30
CA LYS A 188 15.36 7.79 -18.41
C LYS A 188 14.18 8.68 -18.01
N TYR A 189 13.18 8.11 -17.44
CA TYR A 189 12.07 8.83 -16.81
C TYR A 189 12.02 8.49 -15.34
N LEU A 190 12.08 9.53 -14.52
CA LEU A 190 12.22 9.42 -13.09
C LEU A 190 10.99 8.80 -12.42
N ARG A 191 11.24 7.93 -11.47
CA ARG A 191 10.29 7.33 -10.55
C ARG A 191 10.76 7.54 -9.12
N GLN A 192 9.81 7.54 -8.20
CA GLN A 192 10.09 7.74 -6.78
C GLN A 192 9.34 6.68 -5.95
N PRO A 193 9.75 5.40 -6.07
CA PRO A 193 9.06 4.31 -5.42
C PRO A 193 9.27 4.37 -3.91
N LEU A 194 8.17 4.21 -3.15
CA LEU A 194 8.18 4.14 -1.69
C LEU A 194 8.28 2.67 -1.23
N TYR A 195 9.27 2.37 -0.41
CA TYR A 195 9.35 1.05 0.20
C TYR A 195 8.31 0.92 1.32
N VAL A 196 7.44 -0.10 1.23
CA VAL A 196 6.36 -0.32 2.19
C VAL A 196 6.89 -0.61 3.60
N GLY A 197 8.09 -1.15 3.73
CA GLY A 197 8.76 -1.36 5.01
C GLY A 197 8.98 -0.05 5.75
N ASP A 198 9.58 0.94 5.10
CA ASP A 198 9.77 2.28 5.69
C ASP A 198 8.43 2.94 6.03
N PHE A 199 7.43 2.79 5.16
CA PHE A 199 6.09 3.30 5.42
C PHE A 199 5.44 2.65 6.65
N CYS A 200 5.60 1.35 6.84
CA CYS A 200 5.13 0.66 8.05
C CYS A 200 5.86 1.13 9.30
N ASP A 201 7.16 1.40 9.24
CA ASP A 201 7.92 1.95 10.36
C ASP A 201 7.45 3.38 10.72
N ILE A 202 7.04 4.18 9.71
CA ILE A 202 6.38 5.48 9.93
C ILE A 202 5.04 5.29 10.65
N ILE A 203 4.22 4.31 10.25
CA ILE A 203 2.95 4.00 10.93
C ILE A 203 3.22 3.62 12.39
N VAL A 204 4.21 2.77 12.65
CA VAL A 204 4.60 2.38 14.02
C VAL A 204 5.03 3.62 14.81
N SER A 205 5.83 4.51 14.23
CA SER A 205 6.22 5.78 14.86
C SER A 205 5.00 6.64 15.21
N CYS A 206 3.98 6.71 14.33
CA CYS A 206 2.73 7.43 14.62
C CYS A 206 1.98 6.81 15.82
N VAL A 207 1.94 5.49 15.91
CA VAL A 207 1.32 4.78 17.05
C VAL A 207 2.07 5.04 18.36
N GLU A 208 3.42 4.98 18.34
CA GLU A 208 4.27 5.19 19.51
C GLU A 208 4.23 6.65 20.01
N GLN A 209 4.34 7.61 19.09
CA GLN A 209 4.43 9.04 19.40
C GLN A 209 3.06 9.73 19.49
N ARG A 210 1.98 9.05 19.09
CA ARG A 210 0.62 9.57 19.03
C ARG A 210 0.55 10.96 18.37
N ARG A 211 1.03 11.05 17.14
CA ARG A 211 0.99 12.29 16.35
C ARG A 211 -0.45 12.65 16.00
N ILE A 212 -0.82 13.91 16.16
CA ILE A 212 -2.21 14.38 16.03
C ILE A 212 -2.26 15.60 15.10
N GLY A 213 -3.35 15.69 14.34
CA GLY A 213 -3.74 16.89 13.60
C GLY A 213 -2.86 17.23 12.41
N ALA A 214 -2.12 16.27 11.85
CA ALA A 214 -1.24 16.49 10.71
C ALA A 214 -1.55 15.57 9.55
N VAL A 215 -1.33 16.06 8.34
CA VAL A 215 -1.36 15.30 7.08
C VAL A 215 0.06 15.27 6.52
N TYR A 216 0.60 14.09 6.29
CA TYR A 216 1.96 13.91 5.79
C TYR A 216 1.97 13.24 4.43
N HIS A 217 2.70 13.83 3.49
CA HIS A 217 2.99 13.23 2.18
C HIS A 217 4.23 12.35 2.30
N ILE A 218 4.06 11.05 2.16
CA ILE A 218 5.13 10.09 2.31
C ILE A 218 5.54 9.55 0.96
N THR A 219 6.74 9.89 0.54
CA THR A 219 7.30 9.54 -0.77
C THR A 219 8.60 8.75 -0.60
N GLY A 220 9.01 8.02 -1.64
CA GLY A 220 10.36 7.46 -1.66
C GLY A 220 11.41 8.58 -1.60
N MET A 221 12.54 8.33 -0.94
CA MET A 221 13.62 9.32 -0.83
C MET A 221 14.44 9.43 -2.12
N GLU A 222 14.52 8.36 -2.89
CA GLU A 222 15.35 8.30 -4.08
C GLU A 222 14.52 8.51 -5.35
N LYS A 223 15.02 9.40 -6.23
CA LYS A 223 14.53 9.59 -7.60
C LYS A 223 15.39 8.74 -8.51
N ILE A 224 14.79 7.73 -9.16
CA ILE A 224 15.52 6.69 -9.88
C ILE A 224 14.97 6.60 -11.31
N ASP A 225 15.85 6.48 -12.29
CA ASP A 225 15.46 6.21 -13.66
C ASP A 225 14.80 4.83 -13.78
N TYR A 226 13.72 4.74 -14.55
CA TYR A 226 12.99 3.48 -14.72
C TYR A 226 13.90 2.34 -15.19
N ILE A 227 14.83 2.62 -16.09
CA ILE A 227 15.79 1.62 -16.57
C ILE A 227 16.64 1.05 -15.43
N ASP A 228 17.01 1.87 -14.43
CA ASP A 228 17.82 1.41 -13.30
C ASP A 228 16.98 0.64 -12.27
N ILE A 229 15.70 0.98 -12.13
CA ILE A 229 14.73 0.15 -11.40
C ILE A 229 14.70 -1.26 -12.01
N ILE A 230 14.49 -1.35 -13.33
CA ILE A 230 14.41 -2.63 -14.05
C ILE A 230 15.73 -3.43 -13.94
N ARG A 231 16.88 -2.78 -14.09
CA ARG A 231 18.21 -3.43 -13.93
C ARG A 231 18.40 -3.97 -12.51
N THR A 232 18.01 -3.19 -11.51
CA THR A 232 18.13 -3.58 -10.10
C THR A 232 17.25 -4.79 -9.78
N ILE A 233 15.98 -4.78 -10.23
CA ILE A 233 15.07 -5.92 -10.06
C ILE A 233 15.63 -7.14 -10.79
N ARG A 234 16.01 -7.01 -12.09
CA ARG A 234 16.56 -8.11 -12.87
C ARG A 234 17.72 -8.80 -12.16
N LYS A 235 18.66 -7.99 -11.63
CA LYS A 235 19.82 -8.50 -10.88
C LYS A 235 19.40 -9.24 -9.62
N ALA A 236 18.50 -8.66 -8.83
CA ALA A 236 18.04 -9.24 -7.57
C ALA A 236 17.34 -10.59 -7.78
N VAL A 237 16.47 -10.70 -8.78
CA VAL A 237 15.70 -11.94 -9.01
C VAL A 237 16.40 -12.95 -9.92
N GLY A 238 17.61 -12.64 -10.40
CA GLY A 238 18.40 -13.53 -11.29
C GLY A 238 17.75 -13.75 -12.66
N ALA A 239 16.92 -12.80 -13.15
CA ALA A 239 16.24 -12.96 -14.42
C ALA A 239 17.22 -12.85 -15.59
N GLN A 240 17.10 -13.77 -16.57
CA GLN A 240 17.98 -13.84 -17.76
C GLN A 240 17.45 -13.02 -18.94
N THR A 241 16.37 -12.26 -18.74
CA THR A 241 15.76 -11.43 -19.78
C THR A 241 16.75 -10.38 -20.33
N THR A 242 16.73 -10.18 -21.65
CA THR A 242 17.50 -9.11 -22.31
C THR A 242 16.66 -7.84 -22.35
N ILE A 243 17.19 -6.75 -21.80
CA ILE A 243 16.55 -5.43 -21.87
C ILE A 243 16.82 -4.82 -23.23
N ILE A 244 15.76 -4.44 -23.96
CA ILE A 244 15.84 -3.76 -25.24
C ILE A 244 15.12 -2.42 -25.20
N HIS A 245 15.61 -1.45 -25.95
CA HIS A 245 14.95 -0.14 -26.10
C HIS A 245 14.10 -0.12 -27.37
N ILE A 246 12.84 0.27 -27.21
CA ILE A 246 11.91 0.42 -28.34
C ILE A 246 11.48 1.87 -28.42
N PRO A 247 11.57 2.53 -29.60
CA PRO A 247 11.06 3.88 -29.77
C PRO A 247 9.59 3.99 -29.30
N TYR A 248 9.27 5.07 -28.60
CA TYR A 248 7.92 5.26 -28.03
C TYR A 248 6.80 5.07 -29.07
N TRP A 249 6.97 5.65 -30.26
CA TRP A 249 5.98 5.56 -31.31
C TRP A 249 5.72 4.12 -31.78
N LEU A 250 6.80 3.32 -31.88
CA LEU A 250 6.70 1.91 -32.27
C LEU A 250 6.01 1.09 -31.17
N PHE A 251 6.37 1.33 -29.90
CA PHE A 251 5.72 0.67 -28.78
C PHE A 251 4.22 1.00 -28.72
N ALA A 252 3.86 2.27 -28.89
CA ALA A 252 2.47 2.72 -28.95
C ALA A 252 1.70 2.11 -30.14
N ALA A 253 2.35 1.97 -31.31
CA ALA A 253 1.76 1.31 -32.46
C ALA A 253 1.47 -0.18 -32.20
N LEU A 254 2.43 -0.90 -31.60
CA LEU A 254 2.26 -2.32 -31.24
C LEU A 254 1.09 -2.51 -30.25
N LEU A 255 0.99 -1.65 -29.23
CA LEU A 255 -0.11 -1.70 -28.26
C LEU A 255 -1.48 -1.42 -28.90
N ARG A 256 -1.54 -0.43 -29.82
CA ARG A 256 -2.80 -0.16 -30.56
C ARG A 256 -3.21 -1.34 -31.41
N THR A 257 -2.26 -1.97 -32.09
CA THR A 257 -2.52 -3.16 -32.89
C THR A 257 -3.00 -4.32 -32.02
N TRP A 258 -2.36 -4.53 -30.86
CA TRP A 258 -2.80 -5.56 -29.88
C TRP A 258 -4.24 -5.30 -29.43
N ALA A 259 -4.58 -4.06 -29.07
CA ALA A 259 -5.92 -3.68 -28.60
C ALA A 259 -7.05 -3.93 -29.63
N VAL A 260 -6.72 -4.14 -30.92
CA VAL A 260 -7.70 -4.54 -31.93
C VAL A 260 -8.11 -6.01 -31.76
N PHE A 261 -7.18 -6.85 -31.28
CA PHE A 261 -7.40 -8.30 -31.13
C PHE A 261 -7.76 -8.71 -29.71
N ASP A 262 -7.50 -7.85 -28.72
CA ASP A 262 -7.71 -8.11 -27.30
C ASP A 262 -8.37 -6.90 -26.64
N SER A 263 -9.61 -7.07 -26.19
CA SER A 263 -10.40 -6.02 -25.54
C SER A 263 -9.93 -5.69 -24.10
N ASP A 264 -9.08 -6.55 -23.51
CA ASP A 264 -8.52 -6.37 -22.17
C ASP A 264 -6.98 -6.57 -22.19
N PRO A 265 -6.23 -5.75 -22.94
CA PRO A 265 -4.80 -5.94 -23.13
C PRO A 265 -4.07 -5.76 -21.79
N PRO A 266 -3.00 -6.54 -21.53
CA PRO A 266 -2.24 -6.48 -20.29
C PRO A 266 -1.55 -5.13 -20.05
N PHE A 267 -1.38 -4.34 -21.12
CA PHE A 267 -0.79 -3.00 -21.07
C PHE A 267 -1.39 -2.11 -22.16
N THR A 268 -1.81 -0.90 -21.81
CA THR A 268 -2.50 0.03 -22.70
C THR A 268 -1.62 1.21 -23.11
N VAL A 269 -1.99 1.92 -24.18
CA VAL A 269 -1.31 3.16 -24.61
C VAL A 269 -1.41 4.26 -23.54
N ALA A 270 -2.51 4.31 -22.79
CA ALA A 270 -2.66 5.25 -21.68
C ALA A 270 -1.66 4.93 -20.54
N GLN A 271 -1.49 3.65 -20.20
CA GLN A 271 -0.48 3.21 -19.24
C GLN A 271 0.95 3.45 -19.75
N LEU A 272 1.20 3.27 -21.05
CA LEU A 272 2.48 3.63 -21.66
C LEU A 272 2.80 5.12 -21.51
N LYS A 273 1.82 6.00 -21.77
CA LYS A 273 1.96 7.45 -21.58
C LYS A 273 2.24 7.79 -20.12
N ALA A 274 1.50 7.19 -19.19
CA ALA A 274 1.75 7.36 -17.76
C ALA A 274 3.14 6.86 -17.34
N LEU A 275 3.60 5.74 -17.93
CA LEU A 275 4.91 5.17 -17.64
C LEU A 275 6.04 6.11 -18.05
N VAL A 276 6.00 6.76 -19.19
CA VAL A 276 7.07 7.65 -19.66
C VAL A 276 6.98 9.08 -19.11
N THR A 277 5.88 9.43 -18.46
CA THR A 277 5.72 10.72 -17.77
C THR A 277 6.43 10.64 -16.41
N PRO A 278 7.36 11.54 -16.07
CA PRO A 278 8.00 11.55 -14.77
C PRO A 278 6.98 11.60 -13.62
N ASP A 279 7.17 10.74 -12.62
CA ASP A 279 6.31 10.65 -11.44
C ASP A 279 7.18 10.94 -10.22
N VAL A 280 7.31 12.23 -9.94
CA VAL A 280 8.21 12.77 -8.91
C VAL A 280 7.44 13.72 -8.02
N PHE A 281 7.60 13.52 -6.72
CA PHE A 281 6.92 14.26 -5.67
C PHE A 281 7.90 15.09 -4.84
N GLU A 282 7.38 16.10 -4.14
CA GLU A 282 8.13 16.77 -3.10
C GLU A 282 8.42 15.82 -1.94
N VAL A 283 9.65 15.85 -1.43
CA VAL A 283 10.10 14.99 -0.34
C VAL A 283 10.15 15.80 0.93
N ILE A 284 9.37 15.40 1.93
CA ILE A 284 9.54 15.91 3.29
C ILE A 284 10.63 15.09 4.01
N ASP A 285 11.27 15.65 5.00
CA ASP A 285 12.23 14.93 5.86
C ASP A 285 11.51 13.96 6.81
N TRP A 286 10.78 12.97 6.23
CA TRP A 286 10.12 11.96 7.06
C TRP A 286 11.09 11.10 7.88
N PRO A 287 12.37 10.85 7.48
CA PRO A 287 13.33 10.19 8.34
C PRO A 287 13.55 10.94 9.66
N GLY A 288 13.76 12.26 9.60
CA GLY A 288 13.90 13.11 10.80
C GLY A 288 12.58 13.26 11.55
N ILE A 289 11.46 13.51 10.85
CA ILE A 289 10.13 13.69 11.44
C ILE A 289 9.71 12.47 12.26
N PHE A 290 9.84 11.27 11.72
CA PHE A 290 9.35 10.03 12.35
C PHE A 290 10.45 9.23 13.06
N SER A 291 11.70 9.67 13.00
CA SER A 291 12.88 8.94 13.51
C SER A 291 13.00 7.54 12.88
N VAL A 292 12.71 7.44 11.58
CA VAL A 292 12.75 6.22 10.79
C VAL A 292 13.91 6.31 9.79
N LYS A 293 14.71 5.26 9.69
CA LYS A 293 15.80 5.22 8.73
C LYS A 293 15.29 4.83 7.35
N ALA A 294 15.51 5.69 6.35
CA ALA A 294 15.20 5.37 4.97
C ALA A 294 16.05 4.19 4.46
N THR A 295 15.39 3.20 3.87
CA THR A 295 16.05 2.04 3.29
C THR A 295 16.48 2.35 1.85
N PRO A 296 17.78 2.23 1.50
CA PRO A 296 18.24 2.41 0.13
C PRO A 296 17.47 1.49 -0.84
N PHE A 297 17.10 2.00 -2.01
CA PHE A 297 16.27 1.28 -2.98
C PHE A 297 16.80 -0.12 -3.30
N ALA A 298 18.10 -0.24 -3.57
CA ALA A 298 18.71 -1.54 -3.89
C ALA A 298 18.58 -2.56 -2.74
N LYS A 299 18.64 -2.09 -1.48
CA LYS A 299 18.42 -2.93 -0.29
C LYS A 299 16.96 -3.32 -0.16
N ALA A 300 16.05 -2.39 -0.36
CA ALA A 300 14.61 -2.64 -0.33
C ALA A 300 14.18 -3.67 -1.40
N ILE A 301 14.78 -3.61 -2.59
CA ILE A 301 14.57 -4.61 -3.66
C ILE A 301 15.05 -6.00 -3.24
N GLN A 302 16.25 -6.09 -2.61
CA GLN A 302 16.76 -7.36 -2.09
C GLN A 302 15.83 -7.93 -1.00
N GLU A 303 15.41 -7.12 -0.04
CA GLU A 303 14.49 -7.53 1.02
C GLU A 303 13.15 -7.98 0.42
N THR A 304 12.61 -7.26 -0.56
CA THR A 304 11.35 -7.61 -1.22
C THR A 304 11.39 -8.97 -1.91
N PHE A 305 12.45 -9.27 -2.65
CA PHE A 305 12.46 -10.42 -3.57
C PHE A 305 13.32 -11.59 -3.11
N LEU A 306 14.16 -11.42 -2.09
CA LEU A 306 15.08 -12.46 -1.60
C LEU A 306 14.79 -12.88 -0.15
N ASP A 307 13.85 -12.22 0.53
CA ASP A 307 13.42 -12.66 1.86
C ASP A 307 12.94 -14.12 1.82
N PRO A 308 13.50 -15.02 2.65
CA PRO A 308 13.19 -16.45 2.57
C PRO A 308 11.74 -16.78 2.94
N THR A 309 11.11 -15.95 3.76
CA THR A 309 9.76 -16.16 4.29
C THR A 309 8.70 -15.51 3.40
N TYR A 310 8.88 -14.22 3.08
CA TYR A 310 7.82 -13.39 2.50
C TYR A 310 7.86 -13.29 0.98
N SER A 311 9.05 -13.46 0.35
CA SER A 311 9.20 -13.22 -1.08
C SER A 311 8.44 -14.20 -1.99
N LYS A 312 8.01 -15.35 -1.45
CA LYS A 312 7.30 -16.41 -2.18
C LYS A 312 5.78 -16.35 -2.03
N ILE A 313 5.29 -15.48 -1.16
CA ILE A 313 3.87 -15.39 -0.85
C ILE A 313 3.20 -14.38 -1.79
N GLU A 314 2.11 -14.79 -2.42
CA GLU A 314 1.30 -13.94 -3.28
C GLU A 314 -0.06 -13.70 -2.62
N LEU A 315 -0.48 -12.43 -2.56
CA LEU A 315 -1.81 -12.04 -2.11
C LEU A 315 -2.76 -11.97 -3.31
N GLU A 316 -4.06 -12.11 -3.03
CA GLU A 316 -5.13 -11.85 -4.00
C GLU A 316 -5.69 -10.43 -3.84
N PHE A 317 -6.28 -9.90 -4.96
CA PHE A 317 -6.93 -8.59 -4.97
C PHE A 317 -8.21 -8.66 -5.79
#